data_56c7ffe3a3bfa4cb1b1388d4ac5943da
#
_entry.id   56c7ffe3a3bfa4cb1b1388d4ac5943da
#
_cell.length_a   1.000
_cell.length_b   1.000
_cell.length_c   1.000
_cell.angle_alpha   90.00
_cell.angle_beta   90.00
_cell.angle_gamma   90.00
#
_symmetry.space_group_name_H-M   'P 1'
#
loop_
_entity.id
_entity.type
_entity.pdbx_description
1 polymer ?
#
loop_
_entity_poly.entity_id
_entity_poly.type
_entity_poly.pdbx_seq_one_letter_code
_entity_poly.pdbx_strand_id
1 'polypeptide(L)'
;MEKYPDFYLMTDSKSTEPADAKKEFNVLVQTAKKVGKEDLLDRVIVQVYNQRMYWAVKSVHPFKHFVYTTYKQPDAAFYKVVKFCKQNGIEAITSPKNDINDYRMELLAKQGIYSYTHSVNNDYFAKEFMKLGVYGVYSDFLSPAQVNNSYIRANCPKFASRYVKTIMPGINQ
;
A
#
# COMPACT_ATOMS: atom_id res chain seq x y z
N MET A 1 5.08 2.86 17.94
CA MET A 1 5.45 1.57 17.34
C MET A 1 6.04 0.61 18.37
N GLU A 2 6.87 1.08 19.31
CA GLU A 2 7.49 0.23 20.33
C GLU A 2 6.46 -0.44 21.28
N LYS A 3 5.47 0.32 21.75
CA LYS A 3 4.38 -0.19 22.61
C LYS A 3 3.41 -1.14 21.89
N TYR A 4 3.41 -1.14 20.58
CA TYR A 4 2.47 -1.90 19.75
C TYR A 4 3.26 -2.64 18.66
N PRO A 5 3.71 -3.88 18.94
CA PRO A 5 4.57 -4.64 18.04
C PRO A 5 3.92 -4.94 16.68
N ASP A 6 2.59 -5.02 16.62
CA ASP A 6 1.84 -5.30 15.40
C ASP A 6 1.48 -4.04 14.59
N PHE A 7 1.94 -2.87 15.04
CA PHE A 7 1.63 -1.60 14.41
C PHE A 7 2.68 -1.24 13.34
N TYR A 8 2.22 -0.97 12.12
CA TYR A 8 3.02 -0.44 11.03
C TYR A 8 2.74 1.05 10.82
N LEU A 9 3.77 1.81 10.49
CA LEU A 9 3.66 3.22 10.12
C LEU A 9 3.68 3.34 8.61
N MET A 10 2.58 3.80 8.02
CA MET A 10 2.57 4.20 6.61
C MET A 10 2.89 5.70 6.52
N THR A 11 3.85 6.05 5.67
CA THR A 11 4.23 7.45 5.41
C THR A 11 3.35 8.04 4.32
N ASP A 12 3.09 9.34 4.41
CA ASP A 12 2.40 10.12 3.39
C ASP A 12 3.15 11.46 3.21
N SER A 13 4.19 11.43 2.39
CA SER A 13 4.96 12.63 2.05
C SER A 13 4.12 13.59 1.22
N LYS A 14 4.15 14.88 1.56
CA LYS A 14 3.42 15.90 0.81
C LYS A 14 4.15 16.38 -0.44
N SER A 15 5.47 16.16 -0.50
CA SER A 15 6.26 16.38 -1.72
C SER A 15 6.48 15.06 -2.46
N THR A 16 6.29 15.09 -3.76
CA THR A 16 6.61 13.97 -4.66
C THR A 16 7.95 14.12 -5.35
N GLU A 17 8.66 15.23 -5.05
CA GLU A 17 9.98 15.51 -5.60
C GLU A 17 11.04 14.62 -4.95
N PRO A 18 11.93 14.01 -5.76
CA PRO A 18 12.94 13.08 -5.25
C PRO A 18 13.87 13.68 -4.20
N ALA A 19 14.25 14.93 -4.36
CA ALA A 19 15.17 15.60 -3.43
C ALA A 19 14.53 15.81 -2.05
N ASP A 20 13.26 16.22 -2.01
CA ASP A 20 12.52 16.43 -0.78
C ASP A 20 12.26 15.11 -0.08
N ALA A 21 11.79 14.09 -0.83
CA ALA A 21 11.60 12.76 -0.29
C ALA A 21 12.90 12.21 0.32
N LYS A 22 14.02 12.35 -0.37
CA LYS A 22 15.34 11.94 0.16
C LYS A 22 15.67 12.64 1.47
N LYS A 23 15.40 13.96 1.56
CA LYS A 23 15.64 14.75 2.79
C LYS A 23 14.74 14.28 3.94
N GLU A 24 13.43 14.11 3.70
CA GLU A 24 12.47 13.66 4.71
C GLU A 24 12.82 12.28 5.26
N PHE A 25 13.10 11.33 4.38
CA PHE A 25 13.46 9.97 4.80
C PHE A 25 14.84 9.89 5.46
N ASN A 26 15.79 10.76 5.11
CA ASN A 26 17.03 10.90 5.86
C ASN A 26 16.77 11.32 7.31
N VAL A 27 15.87 12.30 7.53
CA VAL A 27 15.50 12.72 8.89
C VAL A 27 14.92 11.55 9.68
N LEU A 28 13.99 10.79 9.07
CA LEU A 28 13.39 9.60 9.71
C LEU A 28 14.47 8.59 10.11
N VAL A 29 15.36 8.22 9.19
CA VAL A 29 16.41 7.22 9.43
C VAL A 29 17.42 7.71 10.48
N GLN A 30 17.88 8.97 10.38
CA GLN A 30 18.80 9.52 11.37
C GLN A 30 18.17 9.63 12.77
N THR A 31 16.88 9.92 12.83
CA THR A 31 16.14 9.93 14.10
C THR A 31 16.09 8.54 14.71
N ALA A 32 15.75 7.52 13.93
CA ALA A 32 15.73 6.12 14.40
C ALA A 32 17.12 5.70 14.93
N LYS A 33 18.19 6.03 14.20
CA LYS A 33 19.58 5.79 14.62
C LYS A 33 19.92 6.48 15.95
N LYS A 34 19.59 7.76 16.04
CA LYS A 34 19.92 8.58 17.23
C LYS A 34 19.28 8.02 18.51
N VAL A 35 18.09 7.42 18.40
CA VAL A 35 17.39 6.83 19.54
C VAL A 35 17.64 5.31 19.71
N GLY A 36 18.50 4.71 18.88
CA GLY A 36 18.80 3.28 18.92
C GLY A 36 17.61 2.37 18.59
N LYS A 37 16.74 2.80 17.66
CA LYS A 37 15.51 2.09 17.26
C LYS A 37 15.42 1.87 15.75
N GLU A 38 16.53 1.49 15.14
CA GLU A 38 16.59 1.23 13.70
C GLU A 38 15.73 0.05 13.27
N ASP A 39 15.50 -0.91 14.16
CA ASP A 39 14.61 -2.04 13.97
C ASP A 39 13.17 -1.63 13.65
N LEU A 40 12.74 -0.47 14.14
CA LEU A 40 11.41 0.07 13.82
C LEU A 40 11.25 0.47 12.35
N LEU A 41 12.35 0.73 11.63
CA LEU A 41 12.30 1.04 10.19
C LEU A 41 11.79 -0.14 9.37
N ASP A 42 11.94 -1.36 9.85
CA ASP A 42 11.38 -2.57 9.22
C ASP A 42 9.85 -2.60 9.20
N ARG A 43 9.23 -1.79 10.04
CA ARG A 43 7.75 -1.63 10.11
C ARG A 43 7.26 -0.33 9.50
N VAL A 44 8.11 0.34 8.72
CA VAL A 44 7.69 1.52 7.94
C VAL A 44 7.26 1.07 6.56
N ILE A 45 6.04 1.44 6.18
CA ILE A 45 5.50 1.28 4.82
C ILE A 45 5.67 2.61 4.11
N VAL A 46 6.54 2.64 3.13
CA VAL A 46 6.83 3.86 2.37
C VAL A 46 5.82 4.05 1.25
N GLN A 47 5.05 5.13 1.29
CA GLN A 47 4.19 5.52 0.19
C GLN A 47 4.99 6.34 -0.83
N VAL A 48 4.96 5.91 -2.09
CA VAL A 48 5.63 6.60 -3.20
C VAL A 48 4.64 6.91 -4.32
N TYR A 49 4.87 8.01 -5.02
CA TYR A 49 3.98 8.54 -6.06
C TYR A 49 4.55 8.46 -7.47
N ASN A 50 5.85 8.21 -7.59
CA ASN A 50 6.53 8.02 -8.86
C ASN A 50 7.82 7.22 -8.69
N GLN A 51 8.36 6.74 -9.82
CA GLN A 51 9.56 5.90 -9.81
C GLN A 51 10.80 6.64 -9.33
N ARG A 52 10.93 7.93 -9.61
CA ARG A 52 12.07 8.74 -9.16
C ARG A 52 12.09 8.88 -7.64
N MET A 53 10.92 9.11 -7.03
CA MET A 53 10.76 9.12 -5.57
C MET A 53 11.14 7.77 -4.95
N TYR A 54 10.67 6.65 -5.53
CA TYR A 54 11.05 5.32 -5.06
C TYR A 54 12.56 5.15 -4.99
N TRP A 55 13.27 5.46 -6.06
CA TRP A 55 14.73 5.32 -6.08
C TRP A 55 15.43 6.28 -5.11
N ALA A 56 14.94 7.51 -4.97
CA ALA A 56 15.47 8.46 -4.02
C ALA A 56 15.35 7.94 -2.58
N VAL A 57 14.19 7.45 -2.18
CA VAL A 57 13.98 6.89 -0.84
C VAL A 57 14.79 5.61 -0.62
N LYS A 58 14.81 4.72 -1.59
CA LYS A 58 15.58 3.48 -1.52
C LYS A 58 17.09 3.72 -1.39
N SER A 59 17.60 4.84 -1.92
CA SER A 59 19.00 5.24 -1.73
C SER A 59 19.34 5.71 -0.32
N VAL A 60 18.34 6.04 0.50
CA VAL A 60 18.53 6.47 1.89
C VAL A 60 18.61 5.28 2.84
N HIS A 61 17.66 4.35 2.67
CA HIS A 61 17.57 3.14 3.49
C HIS A 61 16.83 2.04 2.71
N PRO A 62 17.22 0.76 2.85
CA PRO A 62 16.57 -0.36 2.18
C PRO A 62 15.25 -0.75 2.87
N PHE A 63 14.29 0.16 2.93
CA PHE A 63 12.98 -0.13 3.50
C PHE A 63 12.39 -1.41 2.89
N LYS A 64 11.72 -2.20 3.72
CA LYS A 64 11.15 -3.50 3.33
C LYS A 64 9.82 -3.36 2.59
N HIS A 65 9.01 -2.36 2.95
CA HIS A 65 7.64 -2.24 2.47
C HIS A 65 7.42 -0.93 1.72
N PHE A 66 6.85 -1.06 0.52
CA PHE A 66 6.48 0.08 -0.31
C PHE A 66 5.03 -0.06 -0.80
N VAL A 67 4.34 1.07 -0.87
CA VAL A 67 3.05 1.21 -1.55
C VAL A 67 3.20 2.26 -2.65
N TYR A 68 2.77 1.94 -3.86
CA TYR A 68 2.78 2.89 -4.96
C TYR A 68 1.39 3.54 -5.10
N THR A 69 1.33 4.86 -5.03
CA THR A 69 0.08 5.62 -5.16
C THR A 69 -0.06 6.16 -6.57
N THR A 70 -1.22 5.91 -7.18
CA THR A 70 -1.55 6.42 -8.51
C THR A 70 -2.65 7.46 -8.45
N TYR A 71 -2.62 8.42 -9.37
CA TYR A 71 -3.65 9.44 -9.53
C TYR A 71 -3.95 9.67 -11.00
N LYS A 72 -5.24 9.58 -11.40
CA LYS A 72 -5.76 9.97 -12.71
C LYS A 72 -4.89 9.51 -13.90
N GLN A 73 -4.42 8.27 -13.85
CA GLN A 73 -3.59 7.72 -14.90
C GLN A 73 -4.44 6.97 -15.92
N PRO A 74 -4.19 7.13 -17.23
CA PRO A 74 -4.77 6.25 -18.24
C PRO A 74 -4.27 4.82 -18.08
N ASP A 75 -5.03 3.83 -18.53
CA ASP A 75 -4.72 2.41 -18.31
C ASP A 75 -3.34 1.99 -18.87
N ALA A 76 -2.92 2.58 -19.98
CA ALA A 76 -1.59 2.33 -20.53
C ALA A 76 -0.45 2.80 -19.59
N ALA A 77 -0.63 3.92 -18.88
CA ALA A 77 0.31 4.39 -17.87
C ALA A 77 0.23 3.53 -16.60
N PHE A 78 -0.96 3.13 -16.20
CA PHE A 78 -1.18 2.22 -15.08
C PHE A 78 -0.48 0.87 -15.30
N TYR A 79 -0.56 0.29 -16.51
CA TYR A 79 0.15 -0.94 -16.85
C TYR A 79 1.67 -0.80 -16.63
N LYS A 80 2.27 0.34 -17.02
CA LYS A 80 3.70 0.60 -16.79
C LYS A 80 4.05 0.66 -15.30
N VAL A 81 3.17 1.25 -14.49
CA VAL A 81 3.33 1.28 -13.02
C VAL A 81 3.28 -0.14 -12.45
N VAL A 82 2.30 -0.93 -12.84
CA VAL A 82 2.17 -2.34 -12.40
C VAL A 82 3.42 -3.15 -12.75
N LYS A 83 3.95 -2.99 -13.96
CA LYS A 83 5.20 -3.64 -14.38
C LYS A 83 6.38 -3.20 -13.52
N PHE A 84 6.51 -1.89 -13.25
CA PHE A 84 7.54 -1.35 -12.38
C PHE A 84 7.43 -1.92 -10.97
N CYS A 85 6.24 -1.93 -10.37
CA CYS A 85 5.99 -2.47 -9.05
C CYS A 85 6.41 -3.94 -8.98
N LYS A 86 6.00 -4.75 -9.95
CA LYS A 86 6.37 -6.17 -10.02
C LYS A 86 7.88 -6.39 -10.08
N GLN A 87 8.58 -5.60 -10.91
CA GLN A 87 10.03 -5.70 -11.07
C GLN A 87 10.82 -5.29 -9.82
N ASN A 88 10.25 -4.42 -8.99
CA ASN A 88 10.91 -3.86 -7.82
C ASN A 88 10.39 -4.43 -6.48
N GLY A 89 9.54 -5.46 -6.52
CA GLY A 89 8.99 -6.08 -5.32
C GLY A 89 8.04 -5.16 -4.54
N ILE A 90 7.42 -4.18 -5.20
CA ILE A 90 6.38 -3.36 -4.60
C ILE A 90 5.08 -4.16 -4.66
N GLU A 91 4.59 -4.55 -3.50
CA GLU A 91 3.51 -5.53 -3.39
C GLU A 91 2.12 -4.90 -3.33
N ALA A 92 2.03 -3.57 -3.19
CA ALA A 92 0.75 -2.87 -3.09
C ALA A 92 0.69 -1.60 -3.95
N ILE A 93 -0.47 -1.38 -4.56
CA ILE A 93 -0.83 -0.14 -5.27
C ILE A 93 -2.10 0.41 -4.65
N THR A 94 -2.11 1.72 -4.38
CA THR A 94 -3.33 2.44 -4.01
C THR A 94 -3.75 3.42 -5.10
N SER A 95 -5.05 3.50 -5.35
CA SER A 95 -5.65 4.34 -6.39
C SER A 95 -6.86 5.09 -5.87
N PRO A 96 -7.20 6.27 -6.42
CA PRO A 96 -8.47 6.92 -6.13
C PRO A 96 -9.64 5.99 -6.47
N LYS A 97 -10.73 6.10 -5.72
CA LYS A 97 -11.94 5.29 -5.93
C LYS A 97 -12.49 5.34 -7.37
N ASN A 98 -12.36 6.47 -8.04
CA ASN A 98 -12.83 6.65 -9.42
C ASN A 98 -11.93 5.97 -10.47
N ASP A 99 -10.76 5.51 -10.07
CA ASP A 99 -9.81 4.80 -10.92
C ASP A 99 -9.93 3.27 -10.77
N ILE A 100 -10.82 2.78 -9.90
CA ILE A 100 -11.07 1.36 -9.70
C ILE A 100 -12.01 0.85 -10.81
N ASN A 101 -11.53 -0.14 -11.56
CA ASN A 101 -12.31 -0.84 -12.59
C ASN A 101 -11.85 -2.30 -12.73
N ASP A 102 -12.64 -3.11 -13.41
CA ASP A 102 -12.38 -4.55 -13.56
C ASP A 102 -11.01 -4.84 -14.22
N TYR A 103 -10.65 -4.07 -15.26
CA TYR A 103 -9.38 -4.24 -15.95
C TYR A 103 -8.19 -4.08 -15.01
N ARG A 104 -8.18 -3.01 -14.20
CA ARG A 104 -7.09 -2.73 -13.26
C ARG A 104 -7.03 -3.76 -12.15
N MET A 105 -8.19 -4.15 -11.61
CA MET A 105 -8.25 -5.17 -10.55
C MET A 105 -7.77 -6.53 -11.07
N GLU A 106 -8.18 -6.92 -12.27
CA GLU A 106 -7.71 -8.15 -12.89
C GLU A 106 -6.20 -8.13 -13.18
N LEU A 107 -5.68 -6.99 -13.67
CA LEU A 107 -4.26 -6.82 -13.92
C LEU A 107 -3.44 -6.95 -12.64
N LEU A 108 -3.84 -6.29 -11.55
CA LEU A 108 -3.17 -6.38 -10.26
C LEU A 108 -3.21 -7.81 -9.71
N ALA A 109 -4.37 -8.46 -9.78
CA ALA A 109 -4.54 -9.85 -9.35
C ALA A 109 -3.61 -10.80 -10.11
N LYS A 110 -3.51 -10.67 -11.43
CA LYS A 110 -2.60 -11.49 -12.27
C LYS A 110 -1.13 -11.32 -11.89
N GLN A 111 -0.75 -10.12 -11.45
CA GLN A 111 0.62 -9.82 -11.04
C GLN A 111 0.91 -10.11 -9.56
N GLY A 112 -0.08 -10.45 -8.78
CA GLY A 112 0.06 -10.69 -7.36
C GLY A 112 0.32 -9.41 -6.57
N ILE A 113 -0.26 -8.28 -6.99
CA ILE A 113 -0.13 -6.98 -6.35
C ILE A 113 -1.44 -6.66 -5.62
N TYR A 114 -1.33 -6.28 -4.35
CA TYR A 114 -2.49 -5.88 -3.55
C TYR A 114 -3.02 -4.52 -4.00
N SER A 115 -4.34 -4.42 -4.12
CA SER A 115 -5.02 -3.18 -4.47
C SER A 115 -5.63 -2.51 -3.25
N TYR A 116 -5.39 -1.21 -3.11
CA TYR A 116 -6.06 -0.38 -2.13
C TYR A 116 -6.74 0.79 -2.82
N THR A 117 -7.78 1.34 -2.19
CA THR A 117 -8.43 2.57 -2.67
C THR A 117 -8.61 3.59 -1.55
N HIS A 118 -8.63 4.88 -1.90
CA HIS A 118 -8.70 6.02 -0.98
C HIS A 118 -9.61 7.14 -1.51
N SER A 119 -10.30 7.94 -0.66
CA SER A 119 -10.64 7.57 0.69
C SER A 119 -12.06 7.04 0.68
N VAL A 120 -12.35 6.02 1.44
CA VAL A 120 -13.66 5.38 1.50
C VAL A 120 -14.15 5.38 2.95
N ASN A 121 -15.12 6.24 3.24
CA ASN A 121 -15.63 6.47 4.61
C ASN A 121 -17.01 5.86 4.87
N ASN A 122 -17.46 5.02 3.97
CA ASN A 122 -18.75 4.33 4.05
C ASN A 122 -18.53 2.82 3.86
N ASP A 123 -19.08 2.02 4.77
CA ASP A 123 -18.90 0.56 4.80
C ASP A 123 -19.54 -0.14 3.60
N TYR A 124 -20.67 0.36 3.11
CA TYR A 124 -21.31 -0.16 1.91
C TYR A 124 -20.38 -0.05 0.70
N PHE A 125 -19.82 1.16 0.44
CA PHE A 125 -18.88 1.34 -0.67
C PHE A 125 -17.58 0.55 -0.46
N ALA A 126 -17.09 0.44 0.76
CA ALA A 126 -15.91 -0.39 1.05
C ALA A 126 -16.17 -1.85 0.63
N LYS A 127 -17.34 -2.40 0.97
CA LYS A 127 -17.74 -3.76 0.58
C LYS A 127 -17.92 -3.90 -0.94
N GLU A 128 -18.48 -2.91 -1.62
CA GLU A 128 -18.61 -2.93 -3.09
C GLU A 128 -17.24 -2.94 -3.78
N PHE A 129 -16.28 -2.11 -3.33
CA PHE A 129 -14.92 -2.16 -3.85
C PHE A 129 -14.23 -3.51 -3.60
N MET A 130 -14.46 -4.12 -2.45
CA MET A 130 -13.93 -5.47 -2.18
C MET A 130 -14.52 -6.53 -3.10
N LYS A 131 -15.80 -6.42 -3.51
CA LYS A 131 -16.41 -7.30 -4.51
C LYS A 131 -15.74 -7.17 -5.87
N LEU A 132 -15.31 -5.96 -6.24
CA LEU A 132 -14.54 -5.71 -7.48
C LEU A 132 -13.10 -6.23 -7.38
N GLY A 133 -12.65 -6.63 -6.18
CA GLY A 133 -11.33 -7.18 -5.98
C GLY A 133 -10.32 -6.25 -5.32
N VAL A 134 -10.77 -5.10 -4.81
CA VAL A 134 -9.94 -4.26 -3.96
C VAL A 134 -9.64 -5.01 -2.67
N TYR A 135 -8.36 -5.09 -2.29
CA TYR A 135 -7.92 -5.79 -1.09
C TYR A 135 -8.28 -5.04 0.19
N GLY A 136 -8.19 -3.71 0.18
CA GLY A 136 -8.51 -2.88 1.33
C GLY A 136 -8.78 -1.43 0.97
N VAL A 137 -9.28 -0.68 1.93
CA VAL A 137 -9.60 0.74 1.77
C VAL A 137 -8.86 1.59 2.80
N TYR A 138 -8.51 2.82 2.42
CA TYR A 138 -8.11 3.86 3.36
C TYR A 138 -9.37 4.57 3.82
N SER A 139 -9.55 4.67 5.12
CA SER A 139 -10.70 5.31 5.73
C SER A 139 -10.30 6.13 6.94
N ASP A 140 -10.99 7.26 7.12
CA ASP A 140 -10.82 8.11 8.29
C ASP A 140 -11.68 7.62 9.47
N PHE A 141 -12.73 6.82 9.21
CA PHE A 141 -13.76 6.50 10.19
C PHE A 141 -14.07 5.01 10.34
N LEU A 142 -13.78 4.18 9.34
CA LEU A 142 -14.13 2.77 9.38
C LEU A 142 -13.08 1.97 10.16
N SER A 143 -13.54 1.17 11.09
CA SER A 143 -12.69 0.19 11.76
C SER A 143 -12.46 -1.05 10.88
N PRO A 144 -11.38 -1.80 11.06
CA PRO A 144 -11.16 -3.07 10.37
C PRO A 144 -12.32 -4.06 10.52
N ALA A 145 -12.97 -4.09 11.69
CA ALA A 145 -14.11 -4.97 11.94
C ALA A 145 -15.32 -4.66 11.06
N GLN A 146 -15.56 -3.39 10.72
CA GLN A 146 -16.67 -2.98 9.86
C GLN A 146 -16.45 -3.37 8.39
N VAL A 147 -15.20 -3.38 7.93
CA VAL A 147 -14.85 -3.69 6.54
C VAL A 147 -14.31 -5.11 6.36
N ASN A 148 -13.89 -5.78 7.43
CA ASN A 148 -13.38 -7.14 7.35
C ASN A 148 -14.54 -8.11 7.14
N ASN A 149 -14.85 -8.35 5.89
CA ASN A 149 -15.87 -9.31 5.53
C ASN A 149 -15.20 -10.60 5.05
N SER A 150 -15.00 -11.53 5.98
CA SER A 150 -14.50 -12.88 5.70
C SER A 150 -15.32 -13.58 4.61
N TYR A 151 -16.62 -13.29 4.52
CA TYR A 151 -17.52 -13.80 3.48
C TYR A 151 -17.13 -13.32 2.07
N ILE A 152 -16.77 -12.02 1.91
CA ILE A 152 -16.34 -11.50 0.60
C ILE A 152 -15.01 -12.11 0.20
N ARG A 153 -14.06 -12.24 1.13
CA ARG A 153 -12.77 -12.89 0.87
C ARG A 153 -12.92 -14.37 0.53
N ALA A 154 -13.81 -15.08 1.19
CA ALA A 154 -14.08 -16.50 0.95
C ALA A 154 -14.82 -16.75 -0.38
N ASN A 155 -15.67 -15.81 -0.81
CA ASN A 155 -16.50 -15.95 -2.00
C ASN A 155 -15.95 -15.21 -3.24
N CYS A 156 -14.82 -14.52 -3.14
CA CYS A 156 -14.06 -14.01 -4.28
C CYS A 156 -12.88 -14.92 -4.60
N PRO A 157 -13.10 -16.05 -5.31
CA PRO A 157 -12.06 -17.08 -5.53
C PRO A 157 -10.85 -16.55 -6.32
N LYS A 158 -11.00 -15.44 -7.05
CA LYS A 158 -9.88 -14.77 -7.73
C LYS A 158 -8.82 -14.24 -6.77
N PHE A 159 -9.15 -14.04 -5.50
CA PHE A 159 -8.29 -13.41 -4.50
C PHE A 159 -7.94 -14.31 -3.32
N ALA A 160 -8.79 -15.27 -2.96
CA ALA A 160 -8.63 -16.04 -1.74
C ALA A 160 -7.41 -16.99 -1.73
N SER A 161 -7.03 -17.56 -2.86
CA SER A 161 -6.01 -18.61 -2.89
C SER A 161 -4.56 -18.13 -2.97
N ARG A 162 -4.31 -16.85 -3.30
CA ARG A 162 -2.95 -16.31 -3.49
C ARG A 162 -2.47 -15.32 -2.44
N TYR A 163 -3.36 -14.79 -1.60
CA TYR A 163 -3.09 -13.61 -0.79
C TYR A 163 -3.13 -13.81 0.72
N VAL A 164 -3.18 -15.05 1.20
CA VAL A 164 -3.10 -15.37 2.64
C VAL A 164 -1.67 -15.28 3.18
N LYS A 165 -0.67 -14.98 2.36
CA LYS A 165 0.69 -14.68 2.84
C LYS A 165 0.94 -13.18 2.87
N THR A 166 0.35 -12.52 3.80
CA THR A 166 0.86 -11.57 4.78
C THR A 166 1.95 -10.61 4.33
N ILE A 167 1.56 -9.39 3.90
CA ILE A 167 2.45 -8.22 4.04
C ILE A 167 2.31 -7.61 5.44
N MET A 168 1.24 -7.90 6.15
CA MET A 168 1.02 -7.44 7.52
C MET A 168 0.76 -8.64 8.43
N PRO A 169 1.79 -9.17 9.13
CA PRO A 169 1.56 -10.06 10.24
C PRO A 169 0.75 -9.29 11.28
N GLY A 170 -0.43 -9.72 11.62
CA GLY A 170 -1.30 -9.07 12.61
C GLY A 170 -2.69 -8.65 12.14
N ILE A 171 -3.00 -8.69 10.84
CA ILE A 171 -4.37 -8.46 10.34
C ILE A 171 -5.18 -9.78 10.26
N ASN A 172 -4.56 -10.91 10.59
CA ASN A 172 -5.20 -12.22 10.64
C ASN A 172 -5.50 -12.65 12.09
N GLN A 173 -6.23 -11.83 12.85
CA GLN A 173 -6.96 -12.30 14.04
C GLN A 173 -8.38 -11.76 14.03
#